data_bae30b52d8fcf2a74c9f8352c324fd62
#
_entry.id   bae30b52d8fcf2a74c9f8352c324fd62
#
_cell.length_a   1.000
_cell.length_b   1.000
_cell.length_c   1.000
_cell.angle_alpha   90.00
_cell.angle_beta   90.00
_cell.angle_gamma   90.00
#
_symmetry.space_group_name_H-M   'P 1'
#
loop_
_entity.id
_entity.type
_entity.pdbx_description
1 polymer ?
#
loop_
_entity_poly.entity_id
_entity_poly.type
_entity_poly.pdbx_seq_one_letter_code
_entity_poly.pdbx_strand_id
1 'polypeptide(L)'
;MTDRLKGKLAFCTASGAGIGRATTIAFAREGARVIASDLNEAGLAGLKEAGVAECVKLDARDTAAIEAQAKRLGPVDVLFNAAGFVHHGTVLDCSEQDWDFSFDLNVKSMHRTIRAFLPGMLAKGKGSIVNIASTVGASKSAPNRYAYGATKAAVVGLTKAVAMDFIGKGIRCNCICPGTIQTPSLEQRIKALGAQVGGEAKAREMFIARQPMGRLGTAEEMAYVAVYLASDESAYMTGSSITPDGGFTL
;
A
#
# COMPACT_ATOMS: atom_id res chain seq x y z
N MET A 1 14.10 9.18 -17.34
CA MET A 1 14.16 8.07 -16.37
C MET A 1 15.40 8.29 -15.52
N THR A 2 15.26 8.31 -14.21
CA THR A 2 16.38 8.56 -13.28
C THR A 2 17.08 7.28 -12.84
N ASP A 3 16.57 6.11 -13.28
CA ASP A 3 17.13 4.76 -13.02
C ASP A 3 17.33 4.44 -11.51
N ARG A 4 16.54 5.05 -10.63
CA ARG A 4 16.65 4.91 -9.14
C ARG A 4 16.46 3.47 -8.65
N LEU A 5 15.76 2.64 -9.43
CA LEU A 5 15.47 1.23 -9.13
C LEU A 5 16.09 0.28 -10.17
N LYS A 6 17.04 0.76 -10.97
CA LYS A 6 17.68 -0.05 -12.01
C LYS A 6 18.26 -1.35 -11.45
N GLY A 7 17.93 -2.45 -12.12
CA GLY A 7 18.40 -3.79 -11.76
C GLY A 7 17.72 -4.40 -10.54
N LYS A 8 16.76 -3.72 -9.89
CA LYS A 8 15.99 -4.28 -8.78
C LYS A 8 14.80 -5.10 -9.28
N LEU A 9 14.50 -6.21 -8.62
CA LEU A 9 13.29 -7.01 -8.79
C LEU A 9 12.27 -6.57 -7.71
N ALA A 10 11.10 -6.12 -8.14
CA ALA A 10 10.03 -5.69 -7.26
C ALA A 10 8.79 -6.58 -7.41
N PHE A 11 8.22 -7.02 -6.29
CA PHE A 11 6.89 -7.65 -6.23
C PHE A 11 5.89 -6.68 -5.62
N CYS A 12 4.79 -6.40 -6.33
CA CYS A 12 3.78 -5.43 -5.95
C CYS A 12 2.40 -6.08 -5.85
N THR A 13 1.70 -5.86 -4.73
CA THR A 13 0.31 -6.30 -4.54
C THR A 13 -0.68 -5.17 -4.82
N ALA A 14 -1.93 -5.51 -5.15
CA ALA A 14 -3.01 -4.56 -5.46
C ALA A 14 -2.62 -3.55 -6.56
N SER A 15 -1.98 -4.05 -7.62
CA SER A 15 -1.43 -3.25 -8.72
C SER A 15 -2.48 -2.83 -9.75
N GLY A 16 -3.75 -3.26 -9.60
CA GLY A 16 -4.80 -3.01 -10.59
C GLY A 16 -5.37 -1.60 -10.55
N ALA A 17 -5.25 -0.87 -9.43
CA ALA A 17 -5.88 0.45 -9.27
C ALA A 17 -5.14 1.35 -8.27
N GLY A 18 -5.46 2.64 -8.29
CA GLY A 18 -5.07 3.64 -7.28
C GLY A 18 -3.57 3.67 -7.00
N ILE A 19 -3.22 3.74 -5.71
CA ILE A 19 -1.82 3.84 -5.26
C ILE A 19 -0.99 2.63 -5.71
N GLY A 20 -1.57 1.42 -5.66
CA GLY A 20 -0.90 0.21 -6.11
C GLY A 20 -0.47 0.30 -7.57
N ARG A 21 -1.40 0.68 -8.46
CA ARG A 21 -1.14 0.83 -9.89
C ARG A 21 -0.11 1.92 -10.18
N ALA A 22 -0.28 3.10 -9.60
CA ALA A 22 0.64 4.22 -9.79
C ALA A 22 2.07 3.87 -9.36
N THR A 23 2.22 3.21 -8.19
CA THR A 23 3.52 2.77 -7.69
C THR A 23 4.16 1.71 -8.58
N THR A 24 3.39 0.73 -9.03
CA THR A 24 3.86 -0.33 -9.95
C THR A 24 4.42 0.28 -11.24
N ILE A 25 3.70 1.24 -11.85
CA ILE A 25 4.16 1.96 -13.04
C ILE A 25 5.40 2.81 -12.74
N ALA A 26 5.42 3.52 -11.59
CA ALA A 26 6.57 4.34 -11.22
C ALA A 26 7.82 3.48 -11.00
N PHE A 27 7.71 2.32 -10.37
CA PHE A 27 8.84 1.40 -10.21
C PHE A 27 9.40 0.93 -11.55
N ALA A 28 8.54 0.58 -12.50
CA ALA A 28 8.96 0.19 -13.86
C ALA A 28 9.66 1.34 -14.58
N ARG A 29 9.12 2.56 -14.50
CA ARG A 29 9.74 3.78 -15.09
C ARG A 29 11.11 4.11 -14.48
N GLU A 30 11.35 3.73 -13.23
CA GLU A 30 12.64 3.90 -12.54
C GLU A 30 13.58 2.70 -12.74
N GLY A 31 13.31 1.82 -13.69
CA GLY A 31 14.19 0.74 -14.13
C GLY A 31 14.09 -0.57 -13.34
N ALA A 32 13.09 -0.72 -12.48
CA ALA A 32 12.85 -2.00 -11.81
C ALA A 32 12.21 -3.02 -12.76
N ARG A 33 12.60 -4.30 -12.62
CA ARG A 33 11.80 -5.41 -13.12
C ARG A 33 10.62 -5.64 -12.16
N VAL A 34 9.42 -5.25 -12.56
CA VAL A 34 8.23 -5.28 -11.70
C VAL A 34 7.35 -6.48 -12.02
N ILE A 35 6.98 -7.23 -10.97
CA ILE A 35 5.93 -8.24 -10.99
C ILE A 35 4.71 -7.64 -10.29
N ALA A 36 3.69 -7.30 -11.06
CA ALA A 36 2.44 -6.73 -10.60
C ALA A 36 1.43 -7.82 -10.26
N SER A 37 0.77 -7.74 -9.13
CA SER A 37 -0.30 -8.68 -8.78
C SER A 37 -1.57 -7.98 -8.33
N ASP A 38 -2.72 -8.55 -8.69
CA ASP A 38 -4.04 -8.09 -8.26
C ASP A 38 -5.05 -9.24 -8.32
N LEU A 39 -6.07 -9.20 -7.47
CA LEU A 39 -7.21 -10.11 -7.54
C LEU A 39 -8.04 -9.85 -8.82
N ASN A 40 -8.19 -8.57 -9.18
CA ASN A 40 -8.90 -8.14 -10.38
C ASN A 40 -7.94 -8.12 -11.58
N GLU A 41 -7.95 -9.18 -12.35
CA GLU A 41 -7.11 -9.33 -13.54
C GLU A 41 -7.35 -8.22 -14.58
N ALA A 42 -8.60 -7.77 -14.75
CA ALA A 42 -8.91 -6.68 -15.67
C ALA A 42 -8.21 -5.36 -15.27
N GLY A 43 -7.99 -5.13 -13.99
CA GLY A 43 -7.24 -3.97 -13.49
C GLY A 43 -5.75 -3.98 -13.88
N LEU A 44 -5.20 -5.13 -14.26
CA LEU A 44 -3.81 -5.26 -14.68
C LEU A 44 -3.58 -4.91 -16.16
N ALA A 45 -4.66 -4.72 -16.93
CA ALA A 45 -4.56 -4.33 -18.33
C ALA A 45 -3.78 -3.01 -18.50
N GLY A 46 -2.95 -2.93 -19.56
CA GLY A 46 -2.12 -1.77 -19.88
C GLY A 46 -0.86 -1.60 -18.99
N LEU A 47 -0.63 -2.48 -18.01
CA LEU A 47 0.58 -2.39 -17.18
C LEU A 47 1.83 -2.85 -17.94
N LYS A 48 1.72 -3.85 -18.80
CA LYS A 48 2.87 -4.31 -19.62
C LYS A 48 3.32 -3.22 -20.60
N GLU A 49 2.38 -2.52 -21.21
CA GLU A 49 2.62 -1.38 -22.08
C GLU A 49 3.26 -0.20 -21.32
N ALA A 50 3.00 -0.10 -20.02
CA ALA A 50 3.64 0.86 -19.13
C ALA A 50 5.03 0.43 -18.63
N GLY A 51 5.57 -0.71 -19.11
CA GLY A 51 6.91 -1.20 -18.79
C GLY A 51 6.95 -2.22 -17.64
N VAL A 52 5.80 -2.69 -17.13
CA VAL A 52 5.75 -3.74 -16.11
C VAL A 52 6.09 -5.09 -16.75
N ALA A 53 7.04 -5.81 -16.14
CA ALA A 53 7.58 -7.03 -16.73
C ALA A 53 6.58 -8.19 -16.74
N GLU A 54 5.77 -8.31 -15.70
CA GLU A 54 4.81 -9.41 -15.56
C GLU A 54 3.59 -8.99 -14.74
N CYS A 55 2.41 -9.49 -15.11
CA CYS A 55 1.16 -9.32 -14.40
C CYS A 55 0.63 -10.69 -13.97
N VAL A 56 0.22 -10.81 -12.70
CA VAL A 56 -0.22 -12.07 -12.08
C VAL A 56 -1.56 -11.85 -11.39
N LYS A 57 -2.56 -12.66 -11.71
CA LYS A 57 -3.78 -12.73 -10.90
C LYS A 57 -3.47 -13.38 -9.57
N LEU A 58 -3.68 -12.68 -8.45
CA LEU A 58 -3.36 -13.17 -7.12
C LEU A 58 -4.28 -12.55 -6.07
N ASP A 59 -4.91 -13.39 -5.26
CA ASP A 59 -5.56 -12.96 -4.02
C ASP A 59 -4.48 -12.83 -2.92
N ALA A 60 -4.31 -11.64 -2.38
CA ALA A 60 -3.38 -11.39 -1.28
C ALA A 60 -3.75 -12.11 0.04
N ARG A 61 -4.90 -12.77 0.08
CA ARG A 61 -5.35 -13.64 1.19
C ARG A 61 -4.99 -15.11 0.98
N ASP A 62 -4.57 -15.49 -0.21
CA ASP A 62 -4.17 -16.87 -0.53
C ASP A 62 -2.68 -17.10 -0.21
N THR A 63 -2.44 -17.75 0.93
CA THR A 63 -1.08 -18.05 1.41
C THR A 63 -0.31 -18.92 0.43
N ALA A 64 -0.95 -19.99 -0.11
CA ALA A 64 -0.28 -20.93 -1.00
C ALA A 64 0.12 -20.27 -2.32
N ALA A 65 -0.75 -19.43 -2.90
CA ALA A 65 -0.46 -18.68 -4.11
C ALA A 65 0.70 -17.69 -3.91
N ILE A 66 0.75 -17.01 -2.76
CA ILE A 66 1.85 -16.08 -2.41
C ILE A 66 3.18 -16.85 -2.26
N GLU A 67 3.18 -17.97 -1.53
CA GLU A 67 4.37 -18.80 -1.34
C GLU A 67 4.88 -19.37 -2.67
N ALA A 68 3.97 -19.79 -3.56
CA ALA A 68 4.33 -20.21 -4.92
C ALA A 68 5.01 -19.10 -5.72
N GLN A 69 4.53 -17.84 -5.62
CA GLN A 69 5.18 -16.71 -6.27
C GLN A 69 6.57 -16.43 -5.67
N ALA A 70 6.71 -16.44 -4.35
CA ALA A 70 7.98 -16.22 -3.69
C ALA A 70 9.02 -17.29 -4.10
N LYS A 71 8.61 -18.56 -4.14
CA LYS A 71 9.46 -19.67 -4.61
C LYS A 71 9.86 -19.51 -6.09
N ARG A 72 8.91 -19.14 -6.95
CA ARG A 72 9.13 -18.98 -8.40
C ARG A 72 10.08 -17.83 -8.72
N LEU A 73 9.91 -16.69 -8.03
CA LEU A 73 10.68 -15.48 -8.30
C LEU A 73 12.07 -15.50 -7.67
N GLY A 74 12.24 -16.24 -6.57
CA GLY A 74 13.43 -16.17 -5.76
C GLY A 74 13.56 -14.83 -5.00
N PRO A 75 14.77 -14.43 -4.64
CA PRO A 75 14.99 -13.21 -3.85
C PRO A 75 14.58 -11.94 -4.60
N VAL A 76 13.59 -11.24 -4.10
CA VAL A 76 13.23 -9.89 -4.58
C VAL A 76 14.00 -8.81 -3.84
N ASP A 77 14.20 -7.63 -4.45
CA ASP A 77 14.82 -6.47 -3.82
C ASP A 77 13.79 -5.59 -3.12
N VAL A 78 12.58 -5.53 -3.67
CA VAL A 78 11.50 -4.68 -3.16
C VAL A 78 10.22 -5.49 -3.04
N LEU A 79 9.57 -5.39 -1.87
CA LEU A 79 8.22 -5.88 -1.64
C LEU A 79 7.32 -4.67 -1.35
N PHE A 80 6.34 -4.45 -2.24
CA PHE A 80 5.37 -3.37 -2.08
C PHE A 80 3.98 -3.93 -1.77
N ASN A 81 3.47 -3.64 -0.58
CA ASN A 81 2.22 -4.12 -0.05
C ASN A 81 1.16 -3.01 -0.04
N ALA A 82 0.23 -3.05 -1.00
CA ALA A 82 -0.84 -2.07 -1.14
C ALA A 82 -2.26 -2.67 -1.02
N ALA A 83 -2.39 -3.98 -0.84
CA ALA A 83 -3.70 -4.61 -0.66
C ALA A 83 -4.41 -4.04 0.57
N GLY A 84 -5.69 -3.68 0.42
CA GLY A 84 -6.45 -3.15 1.52
C GLY A 84 -7.87 -2.74 1.14
N PHE A 85 -8.70 -2.63 2.17
CA PHE A 85 -10.11 -2.27 2.11
C PHE A 85 -10.44 -1.23 3.19
N VAL A 86 -11.36 -0.31 2.88
CA VAL A 86 -11.83 0.71 3.82
C VAL A 86 -13.21 0.34 4.33
N HIS A 87 -13.29 -0.31 5.48
CA HIS A 87 -14.55 -0.50 6.18
C HIS A 87 -15.13 0.85 6.63
N HIS A 88 -16.43 1.03 6.46
CA HIS A 88 -17.15 2.23 6.86
C HIS A 88 -18.19 1.89 7.92
N GLY A 89 -17.96 2.34 9.14
CA GLY A 89 -18.87 2.12 10.27
C GLY A 89 -18.20 2.46 11.60
N THR A 90 -19.05 2.59 12.63
CA THR A 90 -18.65 2.69 14.04
C THR A 90 -18.41 1.30 14.61
N VAL A 91 -18.10 1.20 15.91
CA VAL A 91 -18.00 -0.08 16.61
C VAL A 91 -19.33 -0.84 16.62
N LEU A 92 -20.45 -0.12 16.61
CA LEU A 92 -21.79 -0.71 16.64
C LEU A 92 -22.24 -1.24 15.26
N ASP A 93 -21.66 -0.71 14.19
CA ASP A 93 -21.98 -1.09 12.80
C ASP A 93 -21.05 -2.18 12.25
N CYS A 94 -19.95 -2.48 12.97
CA CYS A 94 -18.93 -3.42 12.52
C CYS A 94 -19.25 -4.82 13.04
N SER A 95 -19.69 -5.71 12.14
CA SER A 95 -19.84 -7.14 12.47
C SER A 95 -18.49 -7.81 12.72
N GLU A 96 -18.47 -8.97 13.38
CA GLU A 96 -17.27 -9.79 13.51
C GLU A 96 -16.71 -10.18 12.13
N GLN A 97 -17.57 -10.49 11.18
CA GLN A 97 -17.17 -10.82 9.81
C GLN A 97 -16.49 -9.63 9.11
N ASP A 98 -17.00 -8.41 9.26
CA ASP A 98 -16.37 -7.21 8.71
C ASP A 98 -15.03 -6.92 9.37
N TRP A 99 -14.95 -7.14 10.68
CA TRP A 99 -13.71 -7.04 11.45
C TRP A 99 -12.67 -8.04 10.94
N ASP A 100 -13.02 -9.32 10.89
CA ASP A 100 -12.13 -10.39 10.45
C ASP A 100 -11.67 -10.20 9.01
N PHE A 101 -12.59 -9.85 8.10
CA PHE A 101 -12.25 -9.53 6.72
C PHE A 101 -11.29 -8.34 6.62
N SER A 102 -11.54 -7.28 7.41
CA SER A 102 -10.68 -6.10 7.41
C SER A 102 -9.27 -6.43 7.88
N PHE A 103 -9.13 -7.23 8.94
CA PHE A 103 -7.82 -7.70 9.43
C PHE A 103 -7.16 -8.68 8.48
N ASP A 104 -7.91 -9.60 7.90
CA ASP A 104 -7.38 -10.59 6.95
C ASP A 104 -6.81 -9.91 5.70
N LEU A 105 -7.53 -8.92 5.13
CA LEU A 105 -7.07 -8.23 3.94
C LEU A 105 -6.03 -7.13 4.25
N ASN A 106 -6.24 -6.28 5.27
CA ASN A 106 -5.37 -5.12 5.49
C ASN A 106 -4.08 -5.45 6.23
N VAL A 107 -4.07 -6.50 7.07
CA VAL A 107 -2.94 -6.82 7.96
C VAL A 107 -2.35 -8.19 7.61
N LYS A 108 -3.18 -9.23 7.60
CA LYS A 108 -2.70 -10.61 7.41
C LYS A 108 -2.20 -10.85 5.98
N SER A 109 -2.71 -10.12 4.98
CA SER A 109 -2.14 -10.14 3.62
C SER A 109 -0.68 -9.70 3.62
N MET A 110 -0.34 -8.62 4.36
CA MET A 110 1.03 -8.13 4.49
C MET A 110 1.91 -9.12 5.28
N HIS A 111 1.37 -9.72 6.35
CA HIS A 111 2.06 -10.79 7.05
C HIS A 111 2.40 -11.96 6.10
N ARG A 112 1.45 -12.41 5.27
CA ARG A 112 1.67 -13.50 4.31
C ARG A 112 2.77 -13.18 3.31
N THR A 113 2.70 -12.00 2.68
CA THR A 113 3.70 -11.59 1.69
C THR A 113 5.08 -11.41 2.31
N ILE A 114 5.18 -10.74 3.46
CA ILE A 114 6.45 -10.57 4.16
C ILE A 114 7.04 -11.93 4.55
N ARG A 115 6.25 -12.81 5.16
CA ARG A 115 6.70 -14.15 5.54
C ARG A 115 7.22 -14.96 4.35
N ALA A 116 6.59 -14.85 3.20
CA ALA A 116 6.97 -15.60 2.01
C ALA A 116 8.24 -15.04 1.32
N PHE A 117 8.37 -13.73 1.22
CA PHE A 117 9.48 -13.10 0.48
C PHE A 117 10.72 -12.79 1.34
N LEU A 118 10.55 -12.56 2.63
CA LEU A 118 11.63 -12.20 3.55
C LEU A 118 12.79 -13.20 3.59
N PRO A 119 12.59 -14.54 3.59
CA PRO A 119 13.71 -15.49 3.57
C PRO A 119 14.65 -15.30 2.36
N GLY A 120 14.10 -15.00 1.18
CA GLY A 120 14.90 -14.70 -0.01
C GLY A 120 15.67 -13.38 0.14
N MET A 121 15.06 -12.34 0.69
CA MET A 121 15.74 -11.07 0.97
C MET A 121 16.88 -11.27 1.97
N LEU A 122 16.66 -12.06 3.03
CA LEU A 122 17.68 -12.37 4.04
C LEU A 122 18.85 -13.14 3.44
N ALA A 123 18.59 -14.12 2.58
CA ALA A 123 19.65 -14.85 1.87
C ALA A 123 20.49 -13.95 0.97
N LYS A 124 19.89 -12.88 0.42
CA LYS A 124 20.55 -11.83 -0.38
C LYS A 124 21.28 -10.80 0.49
N GLY A 125 20.97 -10.71 1.80
CA GLY A 125 21.49 -9.70 2.71
C GLY A 125 21.00 -8.27 2.43
N LYS A 126 19.94 -8.11 1.61
CA LYS A 126 19.40 -6.79 1.22
C LYS A 126 17.93 -6.90 0.83
N GLY A 127 17.12 -5.96 1.31
CA GLY A 127 15.70 -5.86 0.92
C GLY A 127 15.03 -4.59 1.40
N SER A 128 14.05 -4.11 0.64
CA SER A 128 13.18 -2.99 1.05
C SER A 128 11.72 -3.41 1.01
N ILE A 129 11.04 -3.31 2.15
CA ILE A 129 9.61 -3.58 2.30
C ILE A 129 8.91 -2.24 2.48
N VAL A 130 7.90 -1.97 1.66
CA VAL A 130 7.10 -0.74 1.71
C VAL A 130 5.63 -1.11 1.86
N ASN A 131 5.03 -0.75 2.97
CA ASN A 131 3.63 -1.05 3.30
C ASN A 131 2.76 0.18 3.17
N ILE A 132 1.54 0.06 2.66
CA ILE A 132 0.56 1.14 2.64
C ILE A 132 -0.29 1.07 3.91
N ALA A 133 0.01 1.95 4.87
CA ALA A 133 -0.80 2.22 6.06
C ALA A 133 -1.86 3.31 5.77
N SER A 134 -2.07 4.24 6.67
CA SER A 134 -2.93 5.43 6.52
C SER A 134 -2.63 6.42 7.64
N THR A 135 -2.89 7.72 7.45
CA THR A 135 -2.98 8.71 8.54
C THR A 135 -4.01 8.29 9.57
N VAL A 136 -5.14 7.72 9.10
CA VAL A 136 -6.16 7.12 9.98
C VAL A 136 -5.62 5.82 10.57
N GLY A 137 -5.42 5.81 11.87
CA GLY A 137 -4.81 4.72 12.63
C GLY A 137 -3.33 4.93 12.95
N ALA A 138 -2.56 5.64 12.11
CA ALA A 138 -1.17 5.96 12.41
C ALA A 138 -1.01 7.19 13.32
N SER A 139 -1.72 8.27 13.02
CA SER A 139 -1.54 9.57 13.70
C SER A 139 -2.86 10.22 14.10
N LYS A 140 -3.97 9.85 13.48
CA LYS A 140 -5.28 10.48 13.67
C LYS A 140 -6.38 9.42 13.52
N SER A 141 -7.59 9.77 13.94
CA SER A 141 -8.79 9.00 13.62
C SER A 141 -9.72 9.80 12.71
N ALA A 142 -10.72 9.15 12.15
CA ALA A 142 -11.78 9.78 11.39
C ALA A 142 -13.12 9.09 11.69
N PRO A 143 -14.25 9.79 11.62
CA PRO A 143 -15.56 9.19 11.85
C PRO A 143 -15.80 7.99 10.94
N ASN A 144 -16.47 6.97 11.46
CA ASN A 144 -16.84 5.76 10.74
C ASN A 144 -15.64 5.00 10.13
N ARG A 145 -14.53 4.94 10.88
CA ARG A 145 -13.30 4.23 10.48
C ARG A 145 -12.81 3.28 11.57
N TYR A 146 -13.72 2.71 12.36
CA TYR A 146 -13.37 1.87 13.51
C TYR A 146 -12.44 0.71 13.12
N ALA A 147 -12.91 -0.27 12.37
CA ALA A 147 -12.09 -1.41 11.95
C ALA A 147 -10.91 -0.99 11.05
N TYR A 148 -11.17 -0.07 10.09
CA TYR A 148 -10.12 0.43 9.21
C TYR A 148 -8.97 1.08 9.99
N GLY A 149 -9.26 1.97 10.94
CA GLY A 149 -8.24 2.62 11.77
C GLY A 149 -7.42 1.62 12.57
N ALA A 150 -8.09 0.63 13.20
CA ALA A 150 -7.43 -0.43 13.94
C ALA A 150 -6.48 -1.24 13.04
N THR A 151 -6.91 -1.63 11.83
CA THR A 151 -6.04 -2.36 10.89
C THR A 151 -4.84 -1.54 10.44
N LYS A 152 -5.01 -0.24 10.19
CA LYS A 152 -3.90 0.62 9.72
C LYS A 152 -2.91 0.95 10.84
N ALA A 153 -3.36 1.04 12.09
CA ALA A 153 -2.47 1.07 13.26
C ALA A 153 -1.66 -0.22 13.38
N ALA A 154 -2.28 -1.38 13.16
CA ALA A 154 -1.59 -2.67 13.17
C ALA A 154 -0.52 -2.76 12.07
N VAL A 155 -0.74 -2.19 10.87
CA VAL A 155 0.28 -2.12 9.81
C VAL A 155 1.50 -1.30 10.25
N VAL A 156 1.31 -0.20 10.96
CA VAL A 156 2.43 0.60 11.51
C VAL A 156 3.22 -0.23 12.53
N GLY A 157 2.54 -0.93 13.44
CA GLY A 157 3.18 -1.82 14.42
C GLY A 157 3.96 -2.96 13.75
N LEU A 158 3.34 -3.65 12.78
CA LEU A 158 3.98 -4.70 11.98
C LEU A 158 5.24 -4.19 11.26
N THR A 159 5.17 -3.00 10.66
CA THR A 159 6.29 -2.37 9.97
C THR A 159 7.49 -2.15 10.89
N LYS A 160 7.24 -1.61 12.10
CA LYS A 160 8.28 -1.37 13.11
C LYS A 160 8.88 -2.68 13.63
N ALA A 161 8.05 -3.69 13.88
CA ALA A 161 8.53 -4.99 14.35
C ALA A 161 9.45 -5.66 13.32
N VAL A 162 9.02 -5.74 12.04
CA VAL A 162 9.87 -6.29 10.96
C VAL A 162 11.16 -5.50 10.81
N ALA A 163 11.10 -4.16 10.87
CA ALA A 163 12.29 -3.33 10.80
C ALA A 163 13.27 -3.66 11.94
N MET A 164 12.79 -3.74 13.18
CA MET A 164 13.63 -3.98 14.35
C MET A 164 14.27 -5.38 14.32
N ASP A 165 13.51 -6.40 13.94
CA ASP A 165 13.96 -7.79 13.94
C ASP A 165 15.06 -8.05 12.88
N PHE A 166 15.06 -7.28 11.78
CA PHE A 166 15.90 -7.57 10.60
C PHE A 166 16.82 -6.43 10.16
N ILE A 167 16.90 -5.32 10.92
CA ILE A 167 17.77 -4.17 10.58
C ILE A 167 19.24 -4.59 10.44
N GLY A 168 19.76 -5.39 11.35
CA GLY A 168 21.14 -5.89 11.31
C GLY A 168 21.44 -6.90 10.19
N LYS A 169 20.41 -7.29 9.43
CA LYS A 169 20.48 -8.25 8.33
C LYS A 169 20.26 -7.60 6.94
N GLY A 170 20.35 -6.27 6.86
CA GLY A 170 20.22 -5.53 5.61
C GLY A 170 18.79 -5.34 5.11
N ILE A 171 17.77 -5.58 5.94
CA ILE A 171 16.37 -5.41 5.59
C ILE A 171 15.85 -4.08 6.12
N ARG A 172 15.22 -3.29 5.25
CA ARG A 172 14.47 -2.10 5.63
C ARG A 172 12.97 -2.37 5.47
N CYS A 173 12.18 -1.91 6.42
CA CYS A 173 10.73 -1.98 6.36
C CYS A 173 10.14 -0.64 6.79
N ASN A 174 9.42 0.01 5.89
CA ASN A 174 8.80 1.33 6.13
C ASN A 174 7.34 1.31 5.70
N CYS A 175 6.54 2.24 6.17
CA CYS A 175 5.17 2.42 5.67
C CYS A 175 4.90 3.86 5.23
N ILE A 176 4.01 3.96 4.25
CA ILE A 176 3.43 5.23 3.81
C ILE A 176 2.06 5.34 4.47
N CYS A 177 1.77 6.50 5.05
CA CYS A 177 0.53 6.82 5.73
C CYS A 177 -0.20 7.94 4.96
N PRO A 178 -0.88 7.64 3.84
CA PRO A 178 -1.52 8.67 3.03
C PRO A 178 -2.65 9.39 3.76
N GLY A 179 -2.85 10.66 3.41
CA GLY A 179 -4.10 11.37 3.65
C GLY A 179 -5.22 10.91 2.72
N THR A 180 -6.05 11.85 2.24
CA THR A 180 -7.11 11.51 1.29
C THR A 180 -6.57 11.59 -0.14
N ILE A 181 -6.49 10.45 -0.81
CA ILE A 181 -5.89 10.30 -2.14
C ILE A 181 -6.98 10.03 -3.18
N GLN A 182 -6.89 10.73 -4.31
CA GLN A 182 -7.74 10.54 -5.48
C GLN A 182 -7.53 9.14 -6.07
N THR A 183 -8.48 8.25 -5.89
CA THR A 183 -8.43 6.85 -6.30
C THR A 183 -9.83 6.35 -6.64
N PRO A 184 -9.98 5.27 -7.42
CA PRO A 184 -11.29 4.66 -7.66
C PRO A 184 -12.05 4.31 -6.37
N SER A 185 -11.35 3.87 -5.33
CA SER A 185 -11.95 3.60 -4.02
C SER A 185 -12.49 4.89 -3.34
N LEU A 186 -11.84 6.04 -3.53
CA LEU A 186 -12.36 7.32 -3.04
C LEU A 186 -13.60 7.74 -3.83
N GLU A 187 -13.62 7.56 -5.15
CA GLU A 187 -14.78 7.90 -5.99
C GLU A 187 -16.03 7.14 -5.53
N GLN A 188 -15.90 5.85 -5.26
CA GLN A 188 -17.02 5.05 -4.73
C GLN A 188 -17.53 5.62 -3.38
N ARG A 189 -16.62 6.07 -2.51
CA ARG A 189 -16.98 6.67 -1.22
C ARG A 189 -17.60 8.06 -1.38
N ILE A 190 -17.14 8.86 -2.35
CA ILE A 190 -17.75 10.16 -2.69
C ILE A 190 -19.17 9.94 -3.19
N LYS A 191 -19.39 8.97 -4.09
CA LYS A 191 -20.71 8.62 -4.59
C LYS A 191 -21.66 8.19 -3.46
N ALA A 192 -21.20 7.29 -2.58
CA ALA A 192 -21.97 6.80 -1.45
C ALA A 192 -22.33 7.92 -0.46
N LEU A 193 -21.38 8.80 -0.13
CA LEU A 193 -21.64 9.96 0.73
C LEU A 193 -22.52 10.99 0.06
N GLY A 194 -22.35 11.21 -1.26
CA GLY A 194 -23.15 12.16 -2.05
C GLY A 194 -24.64 11.89 -1.97
N ALA A 195 -25.04 10.61 -1.96
CA ALA A 195 -26.43 10.21 -1.77
C ALA A 195 -27.03 10.67 -0.41
N GLN A 196 -26.19 10.93 0.59
CA GLN A 196 -26.61 11.33 1.94
C GLN A 196 -26.53 12.83 2.17
N VAL A 197 -25.66 13.56 1.46
CA VAL A 197 -25.35 14.96 1.76
C VAL A 197 -25.81 15.95 0.69
N GLY A 198 -26.53 15.50 -0.33
CA GLY A 198 -27.08 16.36 -1.37
C GLY A 198 -26.21 16.50 -2.61
N GLY A 199 -25.45 15.45 -2.95
CA GLY A 199 -24.72 15.31 -4.20
C GLY A 199 -23.22 15.05 -4.06
N GLU A 200 -22.64 14.50 -5.14
CA GLU A 200 -21.21 14.11 -5.17
C GLU A 200 -20.28 15.31 -5.06
N ALA A 201 -20.64 16.48 -5.61
CA ALA A 201 -19.84 17.69 -5.50
C ALA A 201 -19.63 18.10 -4.04
N LYS A 202 -20.72 18.14 -3.26
CA LYS A 202 -20.66 18.47 -1.83
C LYS A 202 -19.87 17.42 -1.03
N ALA A 203 -20.06 16.14 -1.36
CA ALA A 203 -19.29 15.08 -0.72
C ALA A 203 -17.78 15.21 -1.02
N ARG A 204 -17.42 15.56 -2.27
CA ARG A 204 -16.03 15.81 -2.67
C ARG A 204 -15.41 16.97 -1.90
N GLU A 205 -16.12 18.08 -1.78
CA GLU A 205 -15.69 19.24 -0.97
C GLU A 205 -15.42 18.85 0.49
N MET A 206 -16.28 18.01 1.09
CA MET A 206 -16.07 17.50 2.45
C MET A 206 -14.80 16.62 2.56
N PHE A 207 -14.45 15.88 1.51
CA PHE A 207 -13.18 15.14 1.49
C PHE A 207 -11.98 16.07 1.30
N ILE A 208 -12.07 17.08 0.44
CA ILE A 208 -11.02 18.08 0.21
C ILE A 208 -10.75 18.90 1.47
N ALA A 209 -11.80 19.35 2.15
CA ALA A 209 -11.71 20.17 3.36
C ALA A 209 -10.94 19.52 4.53
N ARG A 210 -10.68 18.20 4.45
CA ARG A 210 -9.86 17.51 5.45
C ARG A 210 -8.38 17.86 5.36
N GLN A 211 -7.92 18.27 4.18
CA GLN A 211 -6.54 18.62 3.91
C GLN A 211 -6.37 20.14 3.84
N PRO A 212 -5.59 20.75 4.76
CA PRO A 212 -5.28 22.20 4.70
C PRO A 212 -4.69 22.67 3.37
N MET A 213 -4.05 21.80 2.61
CA MET A 213 -3.58 22.10 1.24
C MET A 213 -4.72 22.41 0.25
N GLY A 214 -6.00 22.20 0.62
CA GLY A 214 -7.15 22.53 -0.23
C GLY A 214 -7.36 21.63 -1.43
N ARG A 215 -6.72 20.45 -1.47
CA ARG A 215 -6.89 19.47 -2.55
C ARG A 215 -6.70 18.02 -2.05
N LEU A 216 -7.14 17.09 -2.85
CA LEU A 216 -6.79 15.67 -2.68
C LEU A 216 -5.35 15.42 -3.12
N GLY A 217 -4.67 14.47 -2.48
CA GLY A 217 -3.41 13.95 -3.01
C GLY A 217 -3.65 13.07 -4.22
N THR A 218 -2.64 12.89 -5.07
CA THR A 218 -2.69 11.98 -6.21
C THR A 218 -2.04 10.63 -5.87
N ALA A 219 -2.38 9.59 -6.62
CA ALA A 219 -1.74 8.29 -6.48
C ALA A 219 -0.24 8.35 -6.84
N GLU A 220 0.12 9.21 -7.79
CA GLU A 220 1.51 9.45 -8.22
C GLU A 220 2.34 10.10 -7.12
N GLU A 221 1.80 11.01 -6.33
CA GLU A 221 2.49 11.59 -5.17
C GLU A 221 2.86 10.51 -4.14
N MET A 222 2.00 9.50 -3.95
CA MET A 222 2.31 8.33 -3.11
C MET A 222 3.37 7.44 -3.75
N ALA A 223 3.30 7.27 -5.07
CA ALA A 223 4.26 6.47 -5.82
C ALA A 223 5.69 7.05 -5.74
N TYR A 224 5.86 8.39 -5.75
CA TYR A 224 7.18 9.01 -5.58
C TYR A 224 7.80 8.72 -4.21
N VAL A 225 6.99 8.71 -3.16
CA VAL A 225 7.44 8.31 -1.82
C VAL A 225 7.81 6.82 -1.81
N ALA A 226 7.03 5.98 -2.46
CA ALA A 226 7.32 4.55 -2.56
C ALA A 226 8.62 4.28 -3.34
N VAL A 227 8.88 4.99 -4.44
CA VAL A 227 10.15 4.93 -5.20
C VAL A 227 11.34 5.30 -4.28
N TYR A 228 11.23 6.41 -3.54
CA TYR A 228 12.26 6.80 -2.59
C TYR A 228 12.53 5.70 -1.55
N LEU A 229 11.49 5.14 -0.92
CA LEU A 229 11.64 4.09 0.08
C LEU A 229 12.18 2.77 -0.50
N ALA A 230 11.91 2.48 -1.76
CA ALA A 230 12.42 1.30 -2.47
C ALA A 230 13.86 1.48 -2.96
N SER A 231 14.32 2.72 -3.13
CA SER A 231 15.64 3.06 -3.66
C SER A 231 16.73 3.02 -2.58
N ASP A 232 17.98 3.10 -3.00
CA ASP A 232 19.14 3.18 -2.10
C ASP A 232 19.29 4.58 -1.47
N GLU A 233 18.58 5.59 -1.96
CA GLU A 233 18.52 6.93 -1.37
C GLU A 233 17.95 6.93 0.05
N SER A 234 17.09 5.94 0.37
CA SER A 234 16.53 5.74 1.71
C SER A 234 17.30 4.69 2.55
N ALA A 235 18.58 4.44 2.25
CA ALA A 235 19.37 3.41 2.92
C ALA A 235 19.42 3.56 4.44
N TYR A 236 19.30 4.78 4.96
CA TYR A 236 19.32 5.07 6.41
C TYR A 236 17.90 5.15 7.03
N MET A 237 16.85 4.71 6.29
CA MET A 237 15.47 4.72 6.75
C MET A 237 14.91 3.32 6.93
N THR A 238 14.52 2.98 8.16
CA THR A 238 13.76 1.77 8.48
C THR A 238 12.86 2.01 9.69
N GLY A 239 11.75 1.29 9.81
CA GLY A 239 10.75 1.45 10.87
C GLY A 239 9.97 2.76 10.81
N SER A 240 10.11 3.53 9.74
CA SER A 240 9.53 4.86 9.59
C SER A 240 8.11 4.82 9.03
N SER A 241 7.28 5.77 9.51
CA SER A 241 5.95 6.06 8.97
C SER A 241 5.99 7.41 8.27
N ILE A 242 5.92 7.43 6.94
CA ILE A 242 5.96 8.64 6.13
C ILE A 242 4.53 9.09 5.84
N THR A 243 4.22 10.34 6.15
CA THR A 243 2.83 10.84 6.16
C THR A 243 2.61 11.94 5.11
N PRO A 244 2.45 11.59 3.81
CA PRO A 244 2.07 12.55 2.77
C PRO A 244 0.55 12.75 2.79
N ASP A 245 0.05 13.76 3.51
CA ASP A 245 -1.36 13.91 3.83
C ASP A 245 -1.95 15.30 3.57
N GLY A 246 -1.18 16.21 2.99
CA GLY A 246 -1.64 17.58 2.71
C GLY A 246 -1.97 18.39 3.96
N GLY A 247 -1.37 18.03 5.10
CA GLY A 247 -1.59 18.69 6.39
C GLY A 247 -2.77 18.13 7.19
N PHE A 248 -3.36 17.01 6.78
CA PHE A 248 -4.53 16.42 7.46
C PHE A 248 -4.26 16.07 8.93
N THR A 249 -3.02 15.84 9.32
CA THR A 249 -2.64 15.50 10.69
C THR A 249 -2.07 16.67 11.51
N LEU A 250 -1.98 17.84 10.94
CA LEU A 250 -1.58 19.07 11.65
C LEU A 250 -2.65 19.57 12.62
#